data_e84be05fd5addeab3c30d30776d93d1b
#
_entry.id   e84be05fd5addeab3c30d30776d93d1b
#
_cell.length_a   1.000
_cell.length_b   1.000
_cell.length_c   1.000
_cell.angle_alpha   90.00
_cell.angle_beta   90.00
_cell.angle_gamma   90.00
#
_symmetry.space_group_name_H-M   'P 1'
#
loop_
_entity.id
_entity.type
_entity.pdbx_description
1 polymer ?
#
loop_
_entity_poly.entity_id
_entity_poly.type
_entity_poly.pdbx_seq_one_letter_code
_entity_poly.pdbx_strand_id
1 'polypeptide(L)'
;MTGEVRRKKILQMLQSQPEPMSGTALAKEFHVSRQVIVQDIALMRAENHGILSTNKGYIYRSDAVRDERPKRVFYVRHNTEQVLEEFLTITELGGTVLDVAVEHELYGQIRVDMLIESVQDARDFSEKLSACKDNPLKVLTDDCHYHTVSAPSEKLLDLIEAELRDKGLLL
;
A
#
# COMPACT_ATOMS: atom_id res chain seq x y z
N MET A 1 31.15 0.31 -3.06
CA MET A 1 30.23 1.33 -3.61
C MET A 1 29.81 2.26 -2.48
N THR A 2 29.90 3.58 -2.68
CA THR A 2 29.45 4.55 -1.67
C THR A 2 27.93 4.61 -1.59
N GLY A 3 27.36 5.07 -0.46
CA GLY A 3 25.92 5.20 -0.30
C GLY A 3 25.26 6.13 -1.32
N GLU A 4 25.93 7.23 -1.66
CA GLU A 4 25.42 8.18 -2.67
C GLU A 4 25.28 7.54 -4.05
N VAL A 5 26.32 6.82 -4.50
CA VAL A 5 26.29 6.11 -5.79
C VAL A 5 25.22 5.03 -5.79
N ARG A 6 25.02 4.34 -4.66
CA ARG A 6 23.99 3.31 -4.51
C ARG A 6 22.60 3.92 -4.61
N ARG A 7 22.32 5.01 -3.91
CA ARG A 7 21.01 5.70 -3.97
C ARG A 7 20.67 6.16 -5.38
N LYS A 8 21.63 6.74 -6.12
CA LYS A 8 21.42 7.12 -7.53
C LYS A 8 21.02 5.92 -8.39
N LYS A 9 21.69 4.78 -8.22
CA LYS A 9 21.35 3.55 -8.95
C LYS A 9 20.01 2.97 -8.56
N ILE A 10 19.67 2.95 -7.26
CA ILE A 10 18.35 2.51 -6.78
C ILE A 10 17.26 3.38 -7.44
N LEU A 11 17.42 4.71 -7.43
CA LEU A 11 16.45 5.61 -8.05
C LEU A 11 16.28 5.33 -9.54
N GLN A 12 17.37 5.16 -10.29
CA GLN A 12 17.31 4.81 -11.70
C GLN A 12 16.59 3.48 -11.95
N MET A 13 16.84 2.46 -11.12
CA MET A 13 16.17 1.16 -11.23
C MET A 13 14.67 1.30 -10.99
N LEU A 14 14.27 2.00 -9.93
CA LEU A 14 12.85 2.23 -9.63
C LEU A 14 12.13 3.07 -10.71
N GLN A 15 12.85 3.99 -11.36
CA GLN A 15 12.31 4.80 -12.46
C GLN A 15 12.16 4.02 -13.76
N SER A 16 12.97 2.98 -13.95
CA SER A 16 13.01 2.21 -15.20
C SER A 16 11.94 1.12 -15.29
N GLN A 17 11.23 0.85 -14.20
CA GLN A 17 10.21 -0.20 -14.16
C GLN A 17 8.96 0.22 -13.38
N PRO A 18 7.76 -0.17 -13.85
CA PRO A 18 6.52 0.14 -13.20
C PRO A 18 6.24 -0.75 -11.96
N GLU A 19 6.89 -1.91 -11.87
CA GLU A 19 6.65 -2.89 -10.82
C GLU A 19 7.42 -2.56 -9.53
N PRO A 20 6.82 -2.78 -8.35
CA PRO A 20 7.50 -2.58 -7.08
C PRO A 20 8.71 -3.51 -6.90
N MET A 21 9.81 -3.00 -6.36
CA MET A 21 10.97 -3.79 -5.97
C MET A 21 11.03 -4.00 -4.47
N SER A 22 11.13 -5.26 -4.04
CA SER A 22 11.27 -5.55 -2.61
C SER A 22 12.62 -5.06 -2.06
N GLY A 23 12.64 -4.67 -0.79
CA GLY A 23 13.88 -4.28 -0.13
C GLY A 23 14.91 -5.42 -0.09
N THR A 24 14.47 -6.66 -0.09
CA THR A 24 15.34 -7.86 -0.16
C THR A 24 15.95 -8.01 -1.55
N ALA A 25 15.18 -7.77 -2.62
CA ALA A 25 15.69 -7.81 -3.98
C ALA A 25 16.76 -6.74 -4.20
N LEU A 26 16.49 -5.50 -3.75
CA LEU A 26 17.48 -4.40 -3.79
C LEU A 26 18.73 -4.73 -2.97
N ALA A 27 18.56 -5.28 -1.77
CA ALA A 27 19.69 -5.66 -0.92
C ALA A 27 20.62 -6.69 -1.60
N LYS A 28 20.02 -7.68 -2.28
CA LYS A 28 20.74 -8.68 -3.06
C LYS A 28 21.46 -8.06 -4.25
N GLU A 29 20.80 -7.21 -5.00
CA GLU A 29 21.36 -6.51 -6.18
C GLU A 29 22.59 -5.67 -5.82
N PHE A 30 22.51 -4.93 -4.72
CA PHE A 30 23.58 -4.03 -4.29
C PHE A 30 24.58 -4.66 -3.32
N HIS A 31 24.43 -5.95 -2.99
CA HIS A 31 25.29 -6.70 -2.06
C HIS A 31 25.43 -6.01 -0.68
N VAL A 32 24.31 -5.54 -0.14
CA VAL A 32 24.21 -4.91 1.18
C VAL A 32 23.09 -5.56 2.01
N SER A 33 23.01 -5.24 3.30
CA SER A 33 21.89 -5.69 4.13
C SER A 33 20.59 -4.97 3.75
N ARG A 34 19.44 -5.61 4.02
CA ARG A 34 18.13 -4.98 3.85
C ARG A 34 18.03 -3.67 4.66
N GLN A 35 18.65 -3.62 5.84
CA GLN A 35 18.66 -2.43 6.68
C GLN A 35 19.33 -1.23 5.99
N VAL A 36 20.40 -1.45 5.25
CA VAL A 36 21.07 -0.41 4.46
C VAL A 36 20.14 0.13 3.37
N ILE A 37 19.37 -0.75 2.70
CA ILE A 37 18.37 -0.31 1.71
C ILE A 37 17.27 0.52 2.38
N VAL A 38 16.76 0.10 3.54
CA VAL A 38 15.75 0.86 4.29
C VAL A 38 16.24 2.27 4.61
N GLN A 39 17.50 2.42 5.05
CA GLN A 39 18.12 3.72 5.30
C GLN A 39 18.28 4.55 4.02
N ASP A 40 18.74 3.95 2.94
CA ASP A 40 18.88 4.65 1.66
C ASP A 40 17.54 5.17 1.14
N ILE A 41 16.50 4.34 1.19
CA ILE A 41 15.13 4.74 0.81
C ILE A 41 14.62 5.87 1.71
N ALA A 42 14.84 5.79 3.02
CA ALA A 42 14.41 6.83 3.95
C ALA A 42 15.06 8.18 3.62
N LEU A 43 16.37 8.19 3.32
CA LEU A 43 17.09 9.41 2.91
C LEU A 43 16.54 9.96 1.60
N MET A 44 16.35 9.12 0.58
CA MET A 44 15.80 9.55 -0.71
C MET A 44 14.37 10.10 -0.59
N ARG A 45 13.53 9.51 0.26
CA ARG A 45 12.19 10.04 0.56
C ARG A 45 12.23 11.39 1.25
N ALA A 46 13.17 11.58 2.19
CA ALA A 46 13.38 12.87 2.85
C ALA A 46 13.86 13.97 1.86
N GLU A 47 14.52 13.58 0.77
CA GLU A 47 14.93 14.45 -0.33
C GLU A 47 13.83 14.66 -1.40
N ASN A 48 12.59 14.23 -1.11
CA ASN A 48 11.43 14.32 -2.01
C ASN A 48 11.57 13.57 -3.35
N HIS A 49 12.39 12.54 -3.40
CA HIS A 49 12.35 11.59 -4.52
C HIS A 49 11.08 10.75 -4.41
N GLY A 50 10.10 10.88 -5.28
CA GLY A 50 8.77 10.27 -5.25
C GLY A 50 8.72 8.75 -5.09
N ILE A 51 9.34 8.22 -4.03
CA ILE A 51 9.39 6.80 -3.72
C ILE A 51 8.32 6.47 -2.69
N LEU A 52 7.42 5.55 -3.04
CA LEU A 52 6.42 4.98 -2.14
C LEU A 52 6.92 3.64 -1.58
N SER A 53 6.67 3.42 -0.29
CA SER A 53 6.83 2.12 0.36
C SER A 53 5.47 1.44 0.41
N THR A 54 5.33 0.31 -0.23
CA THR A 54 4.08 -0.44 -0.27
C THR A 54 4.25 -1.83 0.33
N ASN A 55 3.16 -2.57 0.49
CA ASN A 55 3.18 -3.97 0.90
C ASN A 55 3.94 -4.90 -0.09
N LYS A 56 4.13 -4.45 -1.35
CA LYS A 56 4.87 -5.20 -2.39
C LYS A 56 6.34 -4.80 -2.46
N GLY A 57 6.71 -3.65 -1.92
CA GLY A 57 8.06 -3.09 -2.00
C GLY A 57 8.06 -1.60 -2.35
N TYR A 58 9.16 -1.14 -2.88
CA TYR A 58 9.37 0.26 -3.25
C TYR A 58 9.03 0.49 -4.72
N ILE A 59 8.29 1.55 -4.99
CA ILE A 59 7.92 1.98 -6.34
C ILE A 59 8.20 3.47 -6.48
N TYR A 60 8.68 3.86 -7.66
CA TYR A 60 8.82 5.27 -8.01
C TYR A 60 7.51 5.80 -8.63
N ARG A 61 6.98 6.86 -8.06
CA ARG A 61 5.91 7.66 -8.69
C ARG A 61 6.39 9.10 -8.81
N SER A 62 6.56 9.56 -10.04
CA SER A 62 6.79 10.98 -10.26
C SER A 62 5.51 11.75 -9.95
N ASP A 63 5.64 12.96 -9.40
CA ASP A 63 4.50 13.89 -9.24
C ASP A 63 3.82 14.23 -10.58
N ALA A 64 4.49 13.97 -11.70
CA ALA A 64 3.97 14.15 -13.04
C ALA A 64 2.97 13.05 -13.48
N VAL A 65 2.99 11.88 -12.84
CA VAL A 65 2.00 10.82 -13.07
C VAL A 65 0.99 10.87 -11.93
N ARG A 66 0.17 11.92 -11.90
CA ARG A 66 -1.03 11.91 -11.07
C ARG A 66 -1.92 10.80 -11.57
N ASP A 67 -2.22 9.84 -10.72
CA ASP A 67 -3.33 8.92 -10.95
C ASP A 67 -4.61 9.76 -10.94
N GLU A 68 -5.08 10.12 -12.12
CA GLU A 68 -6.28 10.97 -12.32
C GLU A 68 -7.58 10.20 -12.09
N ARG A 69 -7.49 8.89 -11.84
CA ARG A 69 -8.68 8.08 -11.56
C ARG A 69 -9.41 8.63 -10.33
N PRO A 70 -10.74 8.61 -10.32
CA PRO A 70 -11.52 8.92 -9.14
C PRO A 70 -11.07 8.13 -7.92
N LYS A 71 -11.07 8.80 -6.76
CA LYS A 71 -10.69 8.21 -5.48
C LYS A 71 -11.75 8.48 -4.44
N ARG A 72 -11.95 7.52 -3.56
CA ARG A 72 -12.84 7.66 -2.41
C ARG A 72 -12.21 7.02 -1.19
N VAL A 73 -12.43 7.65 -0.04
CA VAL A 73 -12.02 7.09 1.26
C VAL A 73 -13.21 6.34 1.85
N PHE A 74 -12.99 5.08 2.16
CA PHE A 74 -13.96 4.25 2.85
C PHE A 74 -13.57 4.08 4.32
N TYR A 75 -14.52 4.28 5.22
CA TYR A 75 -14.38 3.99 6.63
C TYR A 75 -14.99 2.63 6.91
N VAL A 76 -14.16 1.68 7.30
CA VAL A 76 -14.54 0.27 7.41
C VAL A 76 -14.24 -0.28 8.80
N ARG A 77 -14.98 -1.32 9.17
CA ARG A 77 -14.75 -2.09 10.38
C ARG A 77 -14.98 -3.56 10.11
N HIS A 78 -13.98 -4.36 10.32
CA HIS A 78 -14.06 -5.81 10.18
C HIS A 78 -12.90 -6.50 10.89
N ASN A 79 -13.05 -7.79 11.21
CA ASN A 79 -11.98 -8.60 11.78
C ASN A 79 -10.92 -8.98 10.72
N THR A 80 -9.85 -9.65 11.17
CA THR A 80 -8.74 -10.01 10.27
C THR A 80 -9.12 -11.06 9.23
N GLU A 81 -10.09 -11.95 9.54
CA GLU A 81 -10.57 -12.98 8.63
C GLU A 81 -11.34 -12.38 7.44
N GLN A 82 -11.92 -11.21 7.61
CA GLN A 82 -12.69 -10.51 6.57
C GLN A 82 -11.84 -9.61 5.66
N VAL A 83 -10.53 -9.47 5.90
CA VAL A 83 -9.63 -8.66 5.06
C VAL A 83 -9.63 -9.14 3.60
N LEU A 84 -9.62 -10.45 3.39
CA LEU A 84 -9.68 -11.00 2.03
C LEU A 84 -11.00 -10.65 1.34
N GLU A 85 -12.12 -10.77 2.04
CA GLU A 85 -13.45 -10.44 1.50
C GLU A 85 -13.53 -8.96 1.10
N GLU A 86 -13.03 -8.05 1.94
CA GLU A 86 -12.96 -6.63 1.63
C GLU A 86 -12.16 -6.36 0.35
N PHE A 87 -10.94 -6.88 0.28
CA PHE A 87 -10.07 -6.62 -0.86
C PHE A 87 -10.55 -7.29 -2.15
N LEU A 88 -11.16 -8.47 -2.07
CA LEU A 88 -11.82 -9.09 -3.22
C LEU A 88 -12.98 -8.25 -3.72
N THR A 89 -13.82 -7.76 -2.81
CA THR A 89 -14.95 -6.88 -3.16
C THR A 89 -14.49 -5.65 -3.95
N ILE A 90 -13.38 -5.04 -3.52
CA ILE A 90 -12.82 -3.86 -4.19
C ILE A 90 -12.18 -4.22 -5.53
N THR A 91 -11.34 -5.25 -5.57
CA THR A 91 -10.53 -5.57 -6.75
C THR A 91 -11.34 -6.24 -7.86
N GLU A 92 -12.34 -7.05 -7.55
CA GLU A 92 -13.25 -7.67 -8.53
C GLU A 92 -14.09 -6.62 -9.30
N LEU A 93 -14.34 -5.48 -8.69
CA LEU A 93 -15.01 -4.33 -9.32
C LEU A 93 -14.03 -3.35 -9.98
N GLY A 94 -12.76 -3.71 -10.10
CA GLY A 94 -11.73 -2.88 -10.75
C GLY A 94 -11.16 -1.77 -9.87
N GLY A 95 -11.43 -1.80 -8.57
CA GLY A 95 -10.84 -0.88 -7.60
C GLY A 95 -9.40 -1.27 -7.24
N THR A 96 -8.64 -0.27 -6.81
CA THR A 96 -7.28 -0.41 -6.27
C THR A 96 -7.23 0.19 -4.89
N VAL A 97 -6.80 -0.58 -3.89
CA VAL A 97 -6.54 -0.07 -2.54
C VAL A 97 -5.18 0.59 -2.51
N LEU A 98 -5.14 1.88 -2.17
CA LEU A 98 -3.92 2.71 -2.20
C LEU A 98 -3.25 2.85 -0.83
N ASP A 99 -3.99 2.69 0.25
CA ASP A 99 -3.48 2.85 1.60
C ASP A 99 -4.36 2.15 2.65
N VAL A 100 -3.83 2.10 3.86
CA VAL A 100 -4.57 1.89 5.10
C VAL A 100 -4.24 3.02 6.05
N ALA A 101 -5.24 3.59 6.71
CA ALA A 101 -5.05 4.62 7.72
C ALA A 101 -5.89 4.35 8.96
N VAL A 102 -5.36 4.73 10.11
CA VAL A 102 -6.07 4.71 11.41
C VAL A 102 -5.87 6.05 12.11
N GLU A 103 -6.88 6.45 12.91
CA GLU A 103 -6.77 7.61 13.77
C GLU A 103 -6.28 7.19 15.15
N HIS A 104 -5.06 7.55 15.49
CA HIS A 104 -4.47 7.24 16.79
C HIS A 104 -4.55 8.45 17.73
N GLU A 105 -5.01 8.24 18.96
CA GLU A 105 -5.25 9.33 19.90
C GLU A 105 -4.01 10.21 20.16
N LEU A 106 -2.82 9.60 20.25
CA LEU A 106 -1.57 10.32 20.51
C LEU A 106 -0.87 10.80 19.24
N TYR A 107 -0.82 9.97 18.19
CA TYR A 107 -0.02 10.23 16.99
C TYR A 107 -0.82 10.89 15.86
N GLY A 108 -2.14 11.02 16.00
CA GLY A 108 -3.00 11.44 14.90
C GLY A 108 -3.15 10.36 13.86
N GLN A 109 -3.30 10.74 12.59
CA GLN A 109 -3.45 9.77 11.52
C GLN A 109 -2.15 9.01 11.23
N ILE A 110 -2.20 7.70 11.37
CA ILE A 110 -1.13 6.79 10.92
C ILE A 110 -1.58 6.18 9.60
N ARG A 111 -0.83 6.45 8.53
CA ARG A 111 -1.12 5.99 7.18
C ARG A 111 0.03 5.19 6.60
N VAL A 112 -0.28 4.08 5.96
CA VAL A 112 0.67 3.23 5.24
C VAL A 112 0.20 3.05 3.81
N ASP A 113 1.07 3.34 2.84
CA ASP A 113 0.78 3.12 1.44
C ASP A 113 0.68 1.62 1.14
N MET A 114 -0.30 1.27 0.33
CA MET A 114 -0.57 -0.10 -0.14
C MET A 114 -0.71 -0.10 -1.65
N LEU A 115 -0.65 -1.30 -2.23
CA LEU A 115 -0.93 -1.49 -3.64
C LEU A 115 -1.62 -2.85 -3.82
N ILE A 116 -2.95 -2.85 -3.71
CA ILE A 116 -3.79 -4.02 -3.96
C ILE A 116 -4.64 -3.71 -5.20
N GLU A 117 -4.19 -4.20 -6.36
CA GLU A 117 -4.75 -3.86 -7.67
C GLU A 117 -5.51 -5.01 -8.31
N SER A 118 -5.32 -6.23 -7.80
CA SER A 118 -5.87 -7.44 -8.39
C SER A 118 -6.35 -8.42 -7.33
N VAL A 119 -7.17 -9.36 -7.76
CA VAL A 119 -7.61 -10.50 -6.95
C VAL A 119 -6.40 -11.29 -6.42
N GLN A 120 -5.34 -11.44 -7.23
CA GLN A 120 -4.14 -12.14 -6.79
C GLN A 120 -3.41 -11.36 -5.68
N ASP A 121 -3.32 -10.03 -5.79
CA ASP A 121 -2.74 -9.20 -4.74
C ASP A 121 -3.52 -9.31 -3.42
N ALA A 122 -4.85 -9.36 -3.50
CA ALA A 122 -5.71 -9.54 -2.33
C ALA A 122 -5.43 -10.88 -1.63
N ARG A 123 -5.29 -11.95 -2.40
CA ARG A 123 -4.96 -13.28 -1.87
C ARG A 123 -3.56 -13.34 -1.27
N ASP A 124 -2.56 -12.83 -1.99
CA ASP A 124 -1.16 -12.79 -1.53
C ASP A 124 -1.02 -11.98 -0.24
N PHE A 125 -1.74 -10.87 -0.13
CA PHE A 125 -1.76 -10.06 1.09
C PHE A 125 -2.39 -10.82 2.26
N SER A 126 -3.52 -11.47 2.03
CA SER A 126 -4.22 -12.26 3.06
C SER A 126 -3.37 -13.43 3.56
N GLU A 127 -2.65 -14.12 2.67
CA GLU A 127 -1.72 -15.19 3.05
C GLU A 127 -0.56 -14.65 3.90
N LYS A 128 0.04 -13.53 3.51
CA LYS A 128 1.11 -12.86 4.28
C LYS A 128 0.60 -12.41 5.65
N LEU A 129 -0.62 -11.86 5.71
CA LEU A 129 -1.23 -11.43 6.96
C LEU A 129 -1.46 -12.61 7.91
N SER A 130 -1.92 -13.75 7.40
CA SER A 130 -2.15 -14.97 8.18
C SER A 130 -0.83 -15.56 8.72
N ALA A 131 0.27 -15.41 7.98
CA ALA A 131 1.60 -15.87 8.38
C ALA A 131 2.36 -14.87 9.26
N CYS A 132 1.88 -13.62 9.33
CA CYS A 132 2.53 -12.56 10.10
C CYS A 132 2.27 -12.74 11.59
N LYS A 133 3.33 -12.53 12.39
CA LYS A 133 3.22 -12.58 13.87
C LYS A 133 2.78 -11.23 14.45
N ASP A 134 2.96 -10.16 13.68
CA ASP A 134 2.60 -8.81 14.11
C ASP A 134 1.11 -8.56 13.84
N ASN A 135 0.50 -7.78 14.72
CA ASN A 135 -0.88 -7.36 14.54
C ASN A 135 -1.00 -6.34 13.41
N PRO A 136 -2.06 -6.42 12.60
CA PRO A 136 -2.35 -5.38 11.61
C PRO A 136 -2.68 -4.04 12.28
N LEU A 137 -2.44 -2.94 11.55
CA LEU A 137 -2.58 -1.57 12.05
C LEU A 137 -3.97 -1.28 12.64
N LYS A 138 -5.03 -1.84 12.06
CA LYS A 138 -6.43 -1.68 12.48
C LYS A 138 -6.71 -2.12 13.93
N VAL A 139 -5.88 -3.00 14.50
CA VAL A 139 -6.03 -3.44 15.89
C VAL A 139 -5.85 -2.27 16.88
N LEU A 140 -5.13 -1.22 16.49
CA LEU A 140 -4.96 -0.02 17.31
C LEU A 140 -6.27 0.76 17.53
N THR A 141 -7.30 0.51 16.73
CA THR A 141 -8.55 1.27 16.67
C THR A 141 -9.79 0.37 16.62
N ASP A 142 -9.78 -0.72 17.36
CA ASP A 142 -10.90 -1.68 17.44
C ASP A 142 -11.42 -2.12 16.05
N ASP A 143 -10.49 -2.48 15.17
CA ASP A 143 -10.74 -2.89 13.78
C ASP A 143 -11.30 -1.79 12.85
N CYS A 144 -11.47 -0.55 13.35
CA CYS A 144 -11.88 0.58 12.53
C CYS A 144 -10.69 1.17 11.78
N HIS A 145 -10.81 1.37 10.49
CA HIS A 145 -9.75 1.94 9.67
C HIS A 145 -10.30 2.54 8.38
N TYR A 146 -9.44 3.25 7.66
CA TYR A 146 -9.75 3.88 6.39
C TYR A 146 -8.94 3.24 5.27
N HIS A 147 -9.53 3.13 4.11
CA HIS A 147 -8.84 2.84 2.86
C HIS A 147 -9.14 3.92 1.83
N THR A 148 -8.10 4.45 1.19
CA THR A 148 -8.27 5.20 -0.05
C THR A 148 -8.30 4.22 -1.20
N VAL A 149 -9.38 4.22 -1.97
CA VAL A 149 -9.59 3.36 -3.13
C VAL A 149 -9.69 4.20 -4.37
N SER A 150 -8.96 3.85 -5.43
CA SER A 150 -9.15 4.40 -6.77
C SER A 150 -9.88 3.40 -7.67
N ALA A 151 -10.66 3.91 -8.60
CA ALA A 151 -11.35 3.09 -9.60
C ALA A 151 -11.42 3.83 -10.94
N PRO A 152 -11.68 3.12 -12.06
CA PRO A 152 -11.79 3.75 -13.38
C PRO A 152 -12.88 4.82 -13.50
N SER A 153 -13.92 4.77 -12.66
CA SER A 153 -15.03 5.75 -12.67
C SER A 153 -15.68 5.89 -11.30
N GLU A 154 -16.36 7.02 -11.09
CA GLU A 154 -17.18 7.26 -9.89
C GLU A 154 -18.28 6.19 -9.74
N LYS A 155 -18.88 5.76 -10.85
CA LYS A 155 -19.89 4.70 -10.84
C LYS A 155 -19.36 3.39 -10.25
N LEU A 156 -18.10 3.04 -10.51
CA LEU A 156 -17.49 1.85 -9.93
C LEU A 156 -17.20 2.05 -8.44
N LEU A 157 -16.83 3.26 -8.00
CA LEU A 157 -16.74 3.59 -6.58
C LEU A 157 -18.09 3.48 -5.87
N ASP A 158 -19.19 3.90 -6.51
CA ASP A 158 -20.55 3.74 -5.97
C ASP A 158 -20.91 2.26 -5.81
N LEU A 159 -20.56 1.43 -6.78
CA LEU A 159 -20.78 -0.03 -6.70
C LEU A 159 -19.95 -0.68 -5.59
N ILE A 160 -18.68 -0.31 -5.47
CA ILE A 160 -17.81 -0.80 -4.40
C ILE A 160 -18.38 -0.41 -3.04
N GLU A 161 -18.82 0.83 -2.88
CA GLU A 161 -19.44 1.31 -1.64
C GLU A 161 -20.70 0.52 -1.28
N ALA A 162 -21.57 0.28 -2.26
CA ALA A 162 -22.78 -0.50 -2.07
C ALA A 162 -22.48 -1.94 -1.63
N GLU A 163 -21.55 -2.62 -2.30
CA GLU A 163 -21.14 -3.99 -1.96
C GLU A 163 -20.49 -4.08 -0.57
N LEU A 164 -19.63 -3.13 -0.22
CA LEU A 164 -19.02 -3.08 1.12
C LEU A 164 -20.07 -2.87 2.21
N ARG A 165 -21.09 -2.04 1.92
CA ARG A 165 -22.22 -1.80 2.84
C ARG A 165 -23.09 -3.03 3.00
N ASP A 166 -23.43 -3.70 1.91
CA ASP A 166 -24.28 -4.92 1.93
C ASP A 166 -23.60 -6.08 2.67
N LYS A 167 -22.28 -6.14 2.64
CA LYS A 167 -21.47 -7.09 3.41
C LYS A 167 -21.25 -6.67 4.87
N GLY A 168 -21.72 -5.51 5.26
CA GLY A 168 -21.56 -5.00 6.63
C GLY A 168 -20.13 -4.60 6.99
N LEU A 169 -19.29 -4.31 5.99
CA LEU A 169 -17.90 -3.90 6.18
C LEU A 169 -17.75 -2.39 6.31
N LEU A 170 -18.67 -1.61 5.75
CA LEU A 170 -18.65 -0.14 5.76
C LEU A 170 -19.38 0.41 7.00
N LEU A 171 -18.78 1.44 7.63
CA LEU A 171 -19.37 2.20 8.74
C LEU A 171 -20.09 3.46 8.26
#